data_b9caf49c32c7f075c5e6870f7e2646c2
#
_entry.id   b9caf49c32c7f075c5e6870f7e2646c2
#
_cell.length_a   1.000
_cell.length_b   1.000
_cell.length_c   1.000
_cell.angle_alpha   90.00
_cell.angle_beta   90.00
_cell.angle_gamma   90.00
#
_symmetry.space_group_name_H-M   'P 1'
#
loop_
_entity.id
_entity.type
_entity.pdbx_description
1 polymer ?
#
loop_
_entity_poly.entity_id
_entity_poly.type
_entity_poly.pdbx_seq_one_letter_code
_entity_poly.pdbx_strand_id
1 'polypeptide(L)'
;YKGNERAEKRVEEILAAHNSSVLSGEKSEIEAKILVLPEFVPCQKQLRETDIAFIIFPSNRGGYCIQPLKKEHSLNYKCSFPENWLGLEGDELKQATGLTSANFCHKGGFIMTVDDVNDAISACKISLENFTETSCIINLGDSSKIDEILKEIPHMENAAIIHCDLPKMPALTFDRNLGEMSMEKEEFASYIKDYVKGILKYKPDAVYVEGELFIVYPVIRVLHKKHIPVYIKHQNGVVAI
;
A
#
# COMPACT_ATOMS: atom_id res chain seq x y z
N TYR A 1 15.21 6.16 23.17
CA TYR A 1 16.26 6.28 22.14
C TYR A 1 17.08 4.98 22.03
N LYS A 2 17.70 4.46 23.09
CA LYS A 2 18.52 3.22 23.08
C LYS A 2 17.76 1.93 22.69
N GLY A 3 16.44 1.87 22.90
CA GLY A 3 15.63 0.71 22.54
C GLY A 3 15.40 0.59 21.04
N ASN A 4 15.32 1.70 20.33
CA ASN A 4 15.07 1.74 18.87
C ASN A 4 16.33 1.32 18.08
N GLU A 5 17.50 1.83 18.47
CA GLU A 5 18.79 1.46 17.85
C GLU A 5 19.09 -0.04 17.99
N ARG A 6 18.76 -0.64 19.13
CA ARG A 6 18.93 -2.08 19.37
C ARG A 6 17.99 -2.93 18.50
N ALA A 7 16.75 -2.46 18.32
CA ALA A 7 15.78 -3.12 17.46
C ALA A 7 16.19 -3.02 15.97
N GLU A 8 16.64 -1.85 15.53
CA GLU A 8 17.13 -1.62 14.17
C GLU A 8 18.32 -2.53 13.83
N LYS A 9 19.32 -2.58 14.71
CA LYS A 9 20.49 -3.47 14.54
C LYS A 9 20.09 -4.95 14.47
N ARG A 10 19.10 -5.36 15.29
CA ARG A 10 18.59 -6.74 15.27
C ARG A 10 17.92 -7.09 13.93
N VAL A 11 17.15 -6.15 13.36
CA VAL A 11 16.53 -6.32 12.04
C VAL A 11 17.60 -6.43 10.95
N GLU A 12 18.65 -5.61 10.99
CA GLU A 12 19.75 -5.66 10.05
C GLU A 12 20.48 -7.01 10.08
N GLU A 13 20.75 -7.55 11.27
CA GLU A 13 21.36 -8.88 11.45
C GLU A 13 20.49 -10.01 10.85
N ILE A 14 19.17 -9.96 11.10
CA ILE A 14 18.22 -10.95 10.55
C ILE A 14 18.13 -10.83 9.03
N LEU A 15 18.09 -9.61 8.48
CA LEU A 15 18.09 -9.37 7.05
C LEU A 15 19.37 -9.87 6.38
N ALA A 16 20.53 -9.61 6.99
CA ALA A 16 21.80 -10.09 6.46
C ALA A 16 21.85 -11.62 6.39
N ALA A 17 21.37 -12.32 7.43
CA ALA A 17 21.27 -13.78 7.44
C ALA A 17 20.29 -14.30 6.38
N HIS A 18 19.11 -13.65 6.25
CA HIS A 18 18.11 -13.97 5.24
C HIS A 18 18.68 -13.82 3.82
N ASN A 19 19.30 -12.69 3.51
CA ASN A 19 19.91 -12.43 2.21
C ASN A 19 21.05 -13.41 1.88
N SER A 20 21.83 -13.81 2.88
CA SER A 20 22.87 -14.82 2.72
C SER A 20 22.27 -16.17 2.30
N SER A 21 21.18 -16.62 2.94
CA SER A 21 20.48 -17.87 2.59
C SER A 21 19.81 -17.80 1.21
N VAL A 22 19.38 -16.63 0.76
CA VAL A 22 18.88 -16.42 -0.61
C VAL A 22 20.03 -16.54 -1.62
N LEU A 23 21.15 -15.87 -1.37
CA LEU A 23 22.31 -15.87 -2.26
C LEU A 23 22.98 -17.24 -2.36
N SER A 24 22.98 -18.03 -1.28
CA SER A 24 23.50 -19.41 -1.29
C SER A 24 22.59 -20.42 -2.00
N GLY A 25 21.39 -20.02 -2.39
CA GLY A 25 20.40 -20.90 -3.02
C GLY A 25 19.68 -21.84 -2.05
N GLU A 26 19.83 -21.64 -0.74
CA GLU A 26 19.10 -22.40 0.29
C GLU A 26 17.60 -22.10 0.28
N LYS A 27 17.22 -20.88 -0.17
CA LYS A 27 15.84 -20.42 -0.31
C LYS A 27 15.45 -20.30 -1.78
N SER A 28 14.23 -20.73 -2.09
CA SER A 28 13.62 -20.49 -3.39
C SER A 28 13.31 -18.99 -3.58
N GLU A 29 13.03 -18.57 -4.81
CA GLU A 29 12.64 -17.19 -5.14
C GLU A 29 11.39 -16.73 -4.37
N ILE A 30 10.43 -17.65 -4.16
CA ILE A 30 9.24 -17.37 -3.35
C ILE A 30 9.60 -17.21 -1.88
N GLU A 31 10.45 -18.09 -1.34
CA GLU A 31 10.91 -18.04 0.06
C GLU A 31 11.76 -16.82 0.37
N ALA A 32 12.43 -16.26 -0.65
CA ALA A 32 13.14 -14.98 -0.53
C ALA A 32 12.22 -13.82 -0.17
N LYS A 33 10.94 -13.91 -0.49
CA LYS A 33 9.91 -12.89 -0.16
C LYS A 33 9.26 -13.09 1.22
N ILE A 34 9.72 -14.08 2.00
CA ILE A 34 9.15 -14.44 3.32
C ILE A 34 10.25 -14.32 4.38
N LEU A 35 10.07 -13.44 5.35
CA LEU A 35 11.00 -13.25 6.47
C LEU A 35 10.40 -13.84 7.75
N VAL A 36 11.06 -14.84 8.32
CA VAL A 36 10.71 -15.40 9.63
C VAL A 36 11.55 -14.72 10.70
N LEU A 37 10.87 -14.08 11.65
CA LEU A 37 11.48 -13.39 12.78
C LEU A 37 11.43 -14.29 14.03
N PRO A 38 12.49 -14.34 14.85
CA PRO A 38 12.49 -15.11 16.10
C PRO A 38 11.58 -14.51 17.18
N GLU A 39 11.27 -13.24 17.06
CA GLU A 39 10.39 -12.45 17.93
C GLU A 39 9.77 -11.30 17.14
N PHE A 40 8.69 -10.70 17.66
CA PHE A 40 8.14 -9.49 17.03
C PHE A 40 9.11 -8.31 17.19
N VAL A 41 9.55 -7.77 16.06
CA VAL A 41 10.35 -6.55 15.99
C VAL A 41 9.68 -5.58 15.02
N PRO A 42 9.51 -4.30 15.38
CA PRO A 42 9.01 -3.28 14.45
C PRO A 42 10.02 -3.07 13.32
N CYS A 43 9.79 -3.68 12.16
CA CYS A 43 10.73 -3.69 11.02
C CYS A 43 10.11 -3.18 9.71
N GLN A 44 8.86 -2.75 9.73
CA GLN A 44 8.14 -2.36 8.51
C GLN A 44 8.85 -1.25 7.72
N LYS A 45 9.51 -0.31 8.40
CA LYS A 45 10.22 0.79 7.76
C LYS A 45 11.44 0.29 6.98
N GLN A 46 12.23 -0.60 7.59
CA GLN A 46 13.45 -1.16 7.01
C GLN A 46 13.15 -2.13 5.85
N LEU A 47 11.96 -2.75 5.85
CA LEU A 47 11.56 -3.74 4.86
C LEU A 47 10.79 -3.15 3.67
N ARG A 48 10.48 -1.85 3.68
CA ARG A 48 9.71 -1.22 2.59
C ARG A 48 10.38 -1.33 1.22
N GLU A 49 11.68 -1.08 1.17
CA GLU A 49 12.50 -1.07 -0.05
C GLU A 49 13.03 -2.47 -0.44
N THR A 50 12.66 -3.52 0.31
CA THR A 50 13.07 -4.90 0.02
C THR A 50 11.99 -5.64 -0.75
N ASP A 51 12.31 -6.79 -1.35
CA ASP A 51 11.34 -7.68 -2.02
C ASP A 51 10.53 -8.55 -1.03
N ILE A 52 10.82 -8.45 0.27
CA ILE A 52 10.09 -9.18 1.30
C ILE A 52 8.64 -8.70 1.33
N ALA A 53 7.71 -9.64 1.13
CA ALA A 53 6.27 -9.38 1.10
C ALA A 53 5.58 -9.74 2.41
N PHE A 54 6.09 -10.73 3.13
CA PHE A 54 5.51 -11.21 4.38
C PHE A 54 6.56 -11.29 5.49
N ILE A 55 6.14 -10.98 6.72
CA ILE A 55 6.86 -11.33 7.95
C ILE A 55 6.05 -12.34 8.75
N ILE A 56 6.76 -13.30 9.34
CA ILE A 56 6.21 -14.32 10.25
C ILE A 56 6.92 -14.13 11.59
N PHE A 57 6.17 -14.09 12.69
CA PHE A 57 6.74 -13.97 14.02
C PHE A 57 5.87 -14.70 15.06
N PRO A 58 6.48 -15.17 16.18
CA PRO A 58 5.74 -15.84 17.24
C PRO A 58 4.69 -14.91 17.87
N SER A 59 3.50 -15.46 18.12
CA SER A 59 2.44 -14.75 18.81
C SER A 59 2.58 -14.91 20.33
N ASN A 60 2.30 -13.85 21.09
CA ASN A 60 2.26 -13.90 22.56
C ASN A 60 1.16 -14.84 23.10
N ARG A 61 0.22 -15.25 22.26
CA ARG A 61 -0.89 -16.16 22.59
C ARG A 61 -0.65 -17.61 22.16
N GLY A 62 0.56 -17.90 21.69
CA GLY A 62 0.93 -19.16 21.04
C GLY A 62 0.78 -19.10 19.53
N GLY A 63 1.47 -20.02 18.84
CA GLY A 63 1.51 -20.04 17.39
C GLY A 63 2.26 -18.87 16.76
N TYR A 64 1.91 -18.56 15.52
CA TYR A 64 2.59 -17.55 14.69
C TYR A 64 1.60 -16.56 14.08
N CYS A 65 2.05 -15.32 13.98
CA CYS A 65 1.39 -14.28 13.21
C CYS A 65 2.07 -14.13 11.85
N ILE A 66 1.28 -13.94 10.82
CA ILE A 66 1.71 -13.64 9.46
C ILE A 66 1.21 -12.23 9.14
N GLN A 67 2.10 -11.34 8.75
CA GLN A 67 1.76 -9.96 8.44
C GLN A 67 2.28 -9.59 7.05
N PRO A 68 1.40 -9.22 6.10
CA PRO A 68 1.82 -8.69 4.82
C PRO A 68 2.43 -7.29 4.96
N LEU A 69 3.45 -7.01 4.19
CA LEU A 69 4.12 -5.71 4.14
C LEU A 69 3.52 -4.83 3.06
N LYS A 70 3.43 -3.54 3.35
CA LYS A 70 2.97 -2.56 2.38
C LYS A 70 4.04 -2.23 1.36
N LYS A 71 3.61 -1.92 0.13
CA LYS A 71 4.45 -1.30 -0.89
C LYS A 71 4.97 0.04 -0.38
N GLU A 72 6.11 0.44 -0.90
CA GLU A 72 6.62 1.78 -0.68
C GLU A 72 5.65 2.81 -1.26
N HIS A 73 5.44 3.89 -0.54
CA HIS A 73 4.55 5.00 -0.96
C HIS A 73 3.14 4.58 -1.39
N SER A 74 2.61 3.46 -0.87
CA SER A 74 1.28 2.95 -1.20
C SER A 74 0.51 2.51 0.04
N LEU A 75 -0.82 2.48 -0.06
CA LEU A 75 -1.70 1.89 0.94
C LEU A 75 -1.84 0.37 0.74
N ASN A 76 -1.44 -0.15 -0.42
CA ASN A 76 -1.54 -1.54 -0.78
C ASN A 76 -0.41 -2.38 -0.19
N TYR A 77 -0.66 -3.67 -0.03
CA TYR A 77 0.36 -4.65 0.32
C TYR A 77 1.17 -5.07 -0.90
N LYS A 78 2.43 -5.48 -0.70
CA LYS A 78 3.26 -6.10 -1.73
C LYS A 78 2.65 -7.40 -2.24
N CYS A 79 2.01 -8.13 -1.33
CA CYS A 79 1.18 -9.29 -1.60
C CYS A 79 0.05 -9.33 -0.56
N SER A 80 -1.16 -9.67 -0.98
CA SER A 80 -2.32 -9.82 -0.10
C SER A 80 -2.64 -11.29 0.12
N PHE A 81 -3.29 -11.62 1.23
CA PHE A 81 -3.92 -12.92 1.37
C PHE A 81 -5.04 -13.09 0.32
N PRO A 82 -5.31 -14.32 -0.16
CA PRO A 82 -6.45 -14.60 -1.02
C PRO A 82 -7.76 -14.08 -0.43
N GLU A 83 -8.61 -13.49 -1.26
CA GLU A 83 -9.86 -12.85 -0.81
C GLU A 83 -10.79 -13.82 -0.07
N ASN A 84 -10.81 -15.09 -0.51
CA ASN A 84 -11.63 -16.14 0.10
C ASN A 84 -11.15 -16.58 1.50
N TRP A 85 -10.03 -16.05 2.00
CA TRP A 85 -9.55 -16.28 3.37
C TRP A 85 -9.97 -15.16 4.33
N LEU A 86 -10.27 -13.98 3.77
CA LEU A 86 -10.50 -12.77 4.57
C LEU A 86 -11.75 -12.88 5.44
N GLY A 87 -11.58 -12.71 6.74
CA GLY A 87 -12.65 -12.77 7.73
C GLY A 87 -13.03 -14.17 8.18
N LEU A 88 -12.33 -15.21 7.69
CA LEU A 88 -12.56 -16.59 8.13
C LEU A 88 -11.74 -16.91 9.39
N GLU A 89 -12.24 -17.88 10.16
CA GLU A 89 -11.60 -18.41 11.37
C GLU A 89 -11.88 -19.91 11.55
N GLY A 90 -11.05 -20.57 12.35
CA GLY A 90 -11.23 -21.98 12.72
C GLY A 90 -11.33 -22.92 11.52
N ASP A 91 -12.32 -23.80 11.53
CA ASP A 91 -12.44 -24.87 10.53
C ASP A 91 -12.76 -24.35 9.12
N GLU A 92 -13.48 -23.22 9.01
CA GLU A 92 -13.75 -22.59 7.73
C GLU A 92 -12.46 -22.09 7.07
N LEU A 93 -11.57 -21.51 7.86
CA LEU A 93 -10.26 -21.05 7.36
C LEU A 93 -9.37 -22.24 6.99
N LYS A 94 -9.34 -23.30 7.80
CA LYS A 94 -8.61 -24.53 7.49
C LYS A 94 -9.07 -25.14 6.16
N GLN A 95 -10.38 -25.18 5.95
CA GLN A 95 -10.95 -25.71 4.71
C GLN A 95 -10.57 -24.82 3.50
N ALA A 96 -10.64 -23.48 3.65
CA ALA A 96 -10.34 -22.55 2.58
C ALA A 96 -8.85 -22.53 2.22
N THR A 97 -7.97 -22.69 3.21
CA THR A 97 -6.51 -22.63 3.04
C THR A 97 -5.88 -23.98 2.74
N GLY A 98 -6.50 -25.08 3.17
CA GLY A 98 -5.88 -26.41 3.22
C GLY A 98 -4.84 -26.58 4.34
N LEU A 99 -4.71 -25.60 5.24
CA LEU A 99 -3.73 -25.59 6.34
C LEU A 99 -4.38 -26.07 7.64
N THR A 100 -3.80 -27.07 8.26
CA THR A 100 -4.39 -27.73 9.44
C THR A 100 -4.34 -26.88 10.71
N SER A 101 -3.40 -25.96 10.79
CA SER A 101 -3.17 -25.09 11.96
C SER A 101 -3.65 -23.65 11.77
N ALA A 102 -4.40 -23.37 10.68
CA ALA A 102 -4.93 -22.04 10.42
C ALA A 102 -6.02 -21.68 11.45
N ASN A 103 -5.87 -20.53 12.12
CA ASN A 103 -6.77 -20.11 13.20
C ASN A 103 -7.65 -18.94 12.82
N PHE A 104 -7.07 -17.89 12.22
CA PHE A 104 -7.77 -16.64 11.97
C PHE A 104 -7.12 -15.86 10.83
N CYS A 105 -7.92 -15.30 9.93
CA CYS A 105 -7.48 -14.32 8.94
C CYS A 105 -8.36 -13.06 9.07
N HIS A 106 -7.73 -11.92 9.37
CA HIS A 106 -8.46 -10.68 9.57
C HIS A 106 -9.14 -10.22 8.27
N LYS A 107 -10.39 -9.75 8.37
CA LYS A 107 -11.17 -9.24 7.23
C LYS A 107 -10.44 -8.16 6.41
N GLY A 108 -9.62 -7.34 7.04
CA GLY A 108 -8.78 -6.32 6.38
C GLY A 108 -7.47 -6.86 5.81
N GLY A 109 -7.17 -8.16 5.91
CA GLY A 109 -5.99 -8.79 5.33
C GLY A 109 -4.64 -8.34 5.92
N PHE A 110 -4.62 -7.71 7.10
CA PHE A 110 -3.37 -7.19 7.66
C PHE A 110 -2.66 -8.18 8.61
N ILE A 111 -3.34 -9.27 9.00
CA ILE A 111 -2.78 -10.31 9.87
C ILE A 111 -3.55 -11.61 9.67
N MET A 112 -2.80 -12.71 9.71
CA MET A 112 -3.31 -14.08 9.81
C MET A 112 -2.56 -14.79 10.93
N THR A 113 -3.21 -15.76 11.61
CA THR A 113 -2.60 -16.56 12.67
C THR A 113 -2.73 -18.05 12.38
N VAL A 114 -1.67 -18.79 12.71
CA VAL A 114 -1.57 -20.25 12.61
C VAL A 114 -0.80 -20.79 13.82
N ASP A 115 -0.91 -22.10 14.11
CA ASP A 115 -0.16 -22.67 15.24
C ASP A 115 1.22 -23.19 14.83
N ASP A 116 1.43 -23.54 13.56
CA ASP A 116 2.67 -24.13 13.06
C ASP A 116 3.39 -23.17 12.09
N VAL A 117 4.71 -23.07 12.21
CA VAL A 117 5.54 -22.19 11.35
C VAL A 117 5.57 -22.64 9.89
N ASN A 118 5.49 -23.95 9.63
CA ASN A 118 5.46 -24.46 8.26
C ASN A 118 4.14 -24.11 7.58
N ASP A 119 3.03 -24.14 8.31
CA ASP A 119 1.75 -23.65 7.82
C ASP A 119 1.79 -22.14 7.59
N ALA A 120 2.51 -21.37 8.44
CA ALA A 120 2.72 -19.94 8.19
C ALA A 120 3.47 -19.68 6.89
N ILE A 121 4.56 -20.43 6.64
CA ILE A 121 5.33 -20.33 5.41
C ILE A 121 4.48 -20.77 4.20
N SER A 122 3.70 -21.85 4.35
CA SER A 122 2.80 -22.34 3.30
C SER A 122 1.71 -21.33 2.95
N ALA A 123 1.12 -20.67 3.94
CA ALA A 123 0.16 -19.59 3.73
C ALA A 123 0.75 -18.44 2.90
N CYS A 124 1.99 -18.04 3.21
CA CYS A 124 2.70 -17.03 2.44
C CYS A 124 2.97 -17.48 1.00
N LYS A 125 3.42 -18.73 0.80
CA LYS A 125 3.67 -19.29 -0.55
C LYS A 125 2.40 -19.32 -1.38
N ILE A 126 1.31 -19.86 -0.85
CA ILE A 126 0.01 -19.90 -1.52
C ILE A 126 -0.44 -18.47 -1.88
N SER A 127 -0.26 -17.52 -0.97
CA SER A 127 -0.61 -16.12 -1.24
C SER A 127 0.23 -15.55 -2.38
N LEU A 128 1.54 -15.77 -2.39
CA LEU A 128 2.46 -15.27 -3.42
C LEU A 128 2.20 -15.91 -4.79
N GLU A 129 1.89 -17.21 -4.84
CA GLU A 129 1.59 -17.93 -6.08
C GLU A 129 0.26 -17.51 -6.72
N ASN A 130 -0.72 -17.12 -5.90
CA ASN A 130 -2.04 -16.71 -6.36
C ASN A 130 -2.19 -15.17 -6.48
N PHE A 131 -1.17 -14.42 -6.10
CA PHE A 131 -1.23 -12.97 -6.14
C PHE A 131 -0.96 -12.46 -7.55
N THR A 132 -1.97 -11.81 -8.13
CA THR A 132 -1.80 -11.02 -9.35
C THR A 132 -1.65 -9.56 -8.94
N GLU A 133 -0.51 -8.99 -9.20
CA GLU A 133 -0.27 -7.58 -8.96
C GLU A 133 -1.11 -6.74 -9.92
N THR A 134 -2.12 -6.07 -9.39
CA THR A 134 -2.88 -5.06 -10.11
C THR A 134 -2.56 -3.70 -9.52
N SER A 135 -1.74 -2.92 -10.20
CA SER A 135 -1.57 -1.51 -9.87
C SER A 135 -2.85 -0.75 -10.21
N CYS A 136 -3.18 0.27 -9.42
CA CYS A 136 -4.33 1.11 -9.62
C CYS A 136 -3.89 2.57 -9.69
N ILE A 137 -4.25 3.26 -10.76
CA ILE A 137 -4.04 4.70 -10.90
C ILE A 137 -5.37 5.43 -10.96
N ILE A 138 -5.48 6.50 -10.19
CA ILE A 138 -6.60 7.43 -10.34
C ILE A 138 -6.21 8.52 -11.32
N ASN A 139 -7.03 8.66 -12.35
CA ASN A 139 -6.92 9.73 -13.32
C ASN A 139 -7.86 10.89 -12.96
N LEU A 140 -7.29 12.03 -12.61
CA LEU A 140 -7.96 13.31 -12.36
C LEU A 140 -7.71 14.30 -13.50
N GLY A 141 -7.47 13.82 -14.71
CA GLY A 141 -7.19 14.61 -15.90
C GLY A 141 -8.01 14.18 -17.10
N ASP A 142 -7.56 14.62 -18.28
CA ASP A 142 -8.19 14.22 -19.55
C ASP A 142 -8.02 12.71 -19.79
N SER A 143 -9.14 12.01 -19.92
CA SER A 143 -9.16 10.56 -20.15
C SER A 143 -8.64 10.16 -21.54
N SER A 144 -8.64 11.06 -22.51
CA SER A 144 -8.27 10.74 -23.91
C SER A 144 -6.79 10.41 -24.08
N LYS A 145 -5.91 10.78 -23.14
CA LYS A 145 -4.46 10.63 -23.21
C LYS A 145 -3.87 9.72 -22.14
N ILE A 146 -4.71 9.14 -21.32
CA ILE A 146 -4.23 8.40 -20.13
C ILE A 146 -3.35 7.20 -20.52
N ASP A 147 -3.65 6.50 -21.61
CA ASP A 147 -2.86 5.34 -22.06
C ASP A 147 -1.44 5.73 -22.53
N GLU A 148 -1.27 6.94 -23.04
CA GLU A 148 0.06 7.48 -23.35
C GLU A 148 0.82 7.87 -22.09
N ILE A 149 0.11 8.47 -21.15
CA ILE A 149 0.64 8.91 -19.85
C ILE A 149 1.10 7.72 -19.00
N LEU A 150 0.35 6.61 -19.00
CA LEU A 150 0.72 5.41 -18.23
C LEU A 150 2.06 4.81 -18.65
N LYS A 151 2.42 4.92 -19.93
CA LYS A 151 3.71 4.43 -20.45
C LYS A 151 4.90 5.23 -19.91
N GLU A 152 4.66 6.45 -19.45
CA GLU A 152 5.68 7.32 -18.88
C GLU A 152 5.79 7.19 -17.34
N ILE A 153 4.82 6.52 -16.69
CA ILE A 153 4.81 6.30 -15.25
C ILE A 153 5.41 4.91 -14.93
N PRO A 154 6.51 4.83 -14.18
CA PRO A 154 7.15 3.55 -13.87
C PRO A 154 6.17 2.56 -13.22
N HIS A 155 6.19 1.32 -13.70
CA HIS A 155 5.39 0.21 -13.18
C HIS A 155 3.87 0.37 -13.27
N MET A 156 3.38 1.27 -14.15
CA MET A 156 1.94 1.54 -14.34
C MET A 156 1.42 1.12 -15.72
N GLU A 157 2.22 0.44 -16.54
CA GLU A 157 1.88 0.08 -17.93
C GLU A 157 0.59 -0.76 -18.04
N ASN A 158 0.29 -1.56 -17.01
CA ASN A 158 -0.89 -2.42 -16.94
C ASN A 158 -1.81 -2.05 -15.77
N ALA A 159 -1.70 -0.83 -15.24
CA ALA A 159 -2.50 -0.40 -14.11
C ALA A 159 -4.00 -0.32 -14.46
N ALA A 160 -4.85 -0.72 -13.53
CA ALA A 160 -6.27 -0.43 -13.60
C ALA A 160 -6.49 1.09 -13.46
N ILE A 161 -7.20 1.69 -14.42
CA ILE A 161 -7.46 3.12 -14.44
C ILE A 161 -8.83 3.39 -13.84
N ILE A 162 -8.88 4.25 -12.84
CA ILE A 162 -10.14 4.76 -12.28
C ILE A 162 -10.21 6.26 -12.61
N HIS A 163 -11.18 6.63 -13.41
CA HIS A 163 -11.45 8.02 -13.73
C HIS A 163 -12.28 8.66 -12.62
N CYS A 164 -11.82 9.80 -12.14
CA CYS A 164 -12.56 10.64 -11.22
C CYS A 164 -12.50 12.09 -11.70
N ASP A 165 -13.60 12.79 -11.59
CA ASP A 165 -13.62 14.22 -11.86
C ASP A 165 -12.84 14.98 -10.78
N LEU A 166 -12.17 16.06 -11.17
CA LEU A 166 -11.64 17.03 -10.20
C LEU A 166 -12.76 17.58 -9.32
N PRO A 167 -12.46 17.94 -8.07
CA PRO A 167 -13.46 18.52 -7.20
C PRO A 167 -14.01 19.80 -7.84
N LYS A 168 -15.33 19.88 -7.93
CA LYS A 168 -15.99 21.11 -8.38
C LYS A 168 -15.71 22.22 -7.37
N MET A 169 -15.36 23.40 -7.86
CA MET A 169 -15.23 24.55 -6.97
C MET A 169 -16.55 24.80 -6.22
N PRO A 170 -16.51 24.89 -4.90
CA PRO A 170 -17.64 25.45 -4.15
C PRO A 170 -17.99 26.85 -4.68
N ALA A 171 -19.24 27.24 -4.57
CA ALA A 171 -19.66 28.56 -5.00
C ALA A 171 -18.84 29.64 -4.30
N LEU A 172 -18.09 30.41 -5.07
CA LEU A 172 -17.36 31.56 -4.54
C LEU A 172 -18.35 32.69 -4.23
N THR A 173 -18.28 33.23 -3.04
CA THR A 173 -19.00 34.46 -2.69
C THR A 173 -18.18 35.69 -3.11
N PHE A 174 -18.76 36.55 -3.92
CA PHE A 174 -18.13 37.79 -4.30
C PHE A 174 -18.39 38.86 -3.22
N ASP A 175 -17.34 39.30 -2.54
CA ASP A 175 -17.43 40.42 -1.61
C ASP A 175 -17.36 41.73 -2.40
N ARG A 176 -18.52 42.45 -2.48
CA ARG A 176 -18.61 43.69 -3.20
C ARG A 176 -17.79 44.84 -2.57
N ASN A 177 -17.47 44.73 -1.29
CA ASN A 177 -16.72 45.80 -0.59
C ASN A 177 -15.21 45.65 -0.84
N LEU A 178 -14.74 44.43 -0.97
CA LEU A 178 -13.33 44.13 -1.23
C LEU A 178 -13.03 43.96 -2.72
N GLY A 179 -14.05 43.80 -3.57
CA GLY A 179 -13.86 43.49 -4.98
C GLY A 179 -13.24 42.10 -5.24
N GLU A 180 -13.28 41.24 -4.26
CA GLU A 180 -12.62 39.94 -4.27
C GLU A 180 -13.63 38.78 -4.20
N MET A 181 -13.29 37.66 -4.83
CA MET A 181 -13.99 36.39 -4.63
C MET A 181 -13.37 35.70 -3.43
N SER A 182 -14.17 35.42 -2.42
CA SER A 182 -13.73 34.76 -1.21
C SER A 182 -14.48 33.44 -0.97
N MET A 183 -13.81 32.54 -0.30
CA MET A 183 -14.36 31.32 0.28
C MET A 183 -13.79 31.19 1.67
N GLU A 184 -14.57 30.69 2.59
CA GLU A 184 -14.08 30.37 3.92
C GLU A 184 -13.00 29.28 3.79
N LYS A 185 -11.81 29.59 4.31
CA LYS A 185 -10.61 28.75 4.20
C LYS A 185 -10.83 27.37 4.79
N GLU A 186 -11.55 27.29 5.89
CA GLU A 186 -11.89 26.05 6.60
C GLU A 186 -12.86 25.18 5.79
N GLU A 187 -13.82 25.78 5.13
CA GLU A 187 -14.79 25.10 4.26
C GLU A 187 -14.07 24.48 3.06
N PHE A 188 -13.20 25.23 2.39
CA PHE A 188 -12.41 24.73 1.27
C PHE A 188 -11.47 23.60 1.70
N ALA A 189 -10.78 23.74 2.84
CA ALA A 189 -9.88 22.71 3.34
C ALA A 189 -10.63 21.41 3.70
N SER A 190 -11.83 21.52 4.27
CA SER A 190 -12.69 20.37 4.56
C SER A 190 -13.15 19.68 3.27
N TYR A 191 -13.60 20.45 2.30
CA TYR A 191 -14.02 19.95 0.99
C TYR A 191 -12.91 19.13 0.28
N ILE A 192 -11.69 19.67 0.19
CA ILE A 192 -10.55 18.97 -0.40
C ILE A 192 -10.22 17.69 0.38
N LYS A 193 -10.28 17.74 1.71
CA LYS A 193 -10.02 16.55 2.55
C LYS A 193 -11.04 15.44 2.31
N ASP A 194 -12.31 15.77 2.21
CA ASP A 194 -13.38 14.80 1.95
C ASP A 194 -13.29 14.23 0.53
N TYR A 195 -12.95 15.06 -0.44
CA TYR A 195 -12.68 14.63 -1.80
C TYR A 195 -11.54 13.61 -1.87
N VAL A 196 -10.38 13.93 -1.27
CA VAL A 196 -9.24 13.00 -1.25
C VAL A 196 -9.58 11.73 -0.47
N LYS A 197 -10.37 11.82 0.61
CA LYS A 197 -10.87 10.63 1.32
C LYS A 197 -11.70 9.71 0.41
N GLY A 198 -12.47 10.29 -0.52
CA GLY A 198 -13.19 9.54 -1.56
C GLY A 198 -12.24 8.79 -2.50
N ILE A 199 -11.19 9.45 -2.97
CA ILE A 199 -10.14 8.85 -3.82
C ILE A 199 -9.43 7.69 -3.10
N LEU A 200 -9.07 7.88 -1.84
CA LEU A 200 -8.33 6.87 -1.07
C LEU A 200 -9.12 5.58 -0.80
N LYS A 201 -10.43 5.56 -1.00
CA LYS A 201 -11.23 4.33 -0.93
C LYS A 201 -10.84 3.31 -2.01
N TYR A 202 -10.35 3.80 -3.14
CA TYR A 202 -9.87 2.95 -4.25
C TYR A 202 -8.46 2.40 -4.02
N LYS A 203 -7.78 2.82 -2.94
CA LYS A 203 -6.40 2.42 -2.60
C LYS A 203 -5.45 2.57 -3.79
N PRO A 204 -5.35 3.76 -4.40
CA PRO A 204 -4.50 3.95 -5.57
C PRO A 204 -3.02 3.77 -5.22
N ASP A 205 -2.27 3.20 -6.16
CA ASP A 205 -0.80 3.17 -6.13
C ASP A 205 -0.20 4.48 -6.66
N ALA A 206 -0.96 5.20 -7.50
CA ALA A 206 -0.59 6.53 -8.00
C ALA A 206 -1.84 7.35 -8.34
N VAL A 207 -1.67 8.66 -8.44
CA VAL A 207 -2.69 9.60 -8.91
C VAL A 207 -2.09 10.48 -10.00
N TYR A 208 -2.71 10.50 -11.17
CA TYR A 208 -2.40 11.47 -12.21
C TYR A 208 -3.35 12.66 -12.10
N VAL A 209 -2.82 13.87 -12.17
CA VAL A 209 -3.60 15.09 -11.99
C VAL A 209 -3.32 16.07 -13.11
N GLU A 210 -4.36 16.58 -13.74
CA GLU A 210 -4.30 17.67 -14.73
C GLU A 210 -5.46 18.63 -14.48
N GLY A 211 -5.17 19.92 -14.40
CA GLY A 211 -6.20 20.94 -14.19
C GLY A 211 -5.64 22.24 -13.64
N GLU A 212 -6.53 23.11 -13.18
CA GLU A 212 -6.16 24.40 -12.65
C GLU A 212 -5.38 24.27 -11.33
N LEU A 213 -4.25 24.95 -11.24
CA LEU A 213 -3.32 24.88 -10.09
C LEU A 213 -4.00 25.16 -8.75
N PHE A 214 -4.99 26.01 -8.74
CA PHE A 214 -5.74 26.39 -7.55
C PHE A 214 -6.48 25.21 -6.91
N ILE A 215 -6.98 24.25 -7.72
CA ILE A 215 -7.65 23.02 -7.26
C ILE A 215 -6.64 21.90 -7.08
N VAL A 216 -5.75 21.77 -8.04
CA VAL A 216 -4.77 20.66 -8.12
C VAL A 216 -3.81 20.69 -6.94
N TYR A 217 -3.25 21.87 -6.61
CA TYR A 217 -2.24 21.99 -5.56
C TYR A 217 -2.71 21.55 -4.15
N PRO A 218 -3.90 21.95 -3.66
CA PRO A 218 -4.43 21.44 -2.40
C PRO A 218 -4.63 19.92 -2.38
N VAL A 219 -5.10 19.33 -3.49
CA VAL A 219 -5.27 17.88 -3.63
C VAL A 219 -3.90 17.17 -3.51
N ILE A 220 -2.91 17.65 -4.26
CA ILE A 220 -1.53 17.13 -4.21
C ILE A 220 -1.00 17.17 -2.77
N ARG A 221 -1.13 18.28 -2.07
CA ARG A 221 -0.66 18.42 -0.68
C ARG A 221 -1.26 17.38 0.27
N VAL A 222 -2.54 17.04 0.08
CA VAL A 222 -3.19 16.04 0.93
C VAL A 222 -2.73 14.64 0.55
N LEU A 223 -2.57 14.33 -0.73
CA LEU A 223 -2.06 13.04 -1.22
C LEU A 223 -0.62 12.78 -0.76
N HIS A 224 0.25 13.78 -0.85
CA HIS A 224 1.63 13.70 -0.34
C HIS A 224 1.71 13.38 1.15
N LYS A 225 0.85 13.97 1.98
CA LYS A 225 0.77 13.63 3.42
C LYS A 225 0.34 12.18 3.66
N LYS A 226 -0.22 11.52 2.64
CA LYS A 226 -0.61 10.11 2.66
C LYS A 226 0.40 9.22 1.95
N HIS A 227 1.53 9.78 1.50
CA HIS A 227 2.57 9.08 0.76
C HIS A 227 2.06 8.41 -0.53
N ILE A 228 1.09 9.02 -1.20
CA ILE A 228 0.62 8.59 -2.51
C ILE A 228 1.41 9.35 -3.59
N PRO A 229 2.08 8.65 -4.51
CA PRO A 229 2.75 9.27 -5.64
C PRO A 229 1.76 10.04 -6.51
N VAL A 230 2.12 11.28 -6.85
CA VAL A 230 1.32 12.13 -7.73
C VAL A 230 2.13 12.49 -8.96
N TYR A 231 1.49 12.34 -10.10
CA TYR A 231 2.06 12.64 -11.40
C TYR A 231 1.29 13.77 -12.08
N ILE A 232 2.01 14.67 -12.70
CA ILE A 232 1.45 15.77 -13.49
C ILE A 232 2.05 15.77 -14.89
N LYS A 233 1.31 16.31 -15.86
CA LYS A 233 1.84 16.57 -17.18
C LYS A 233 2.73 17.81 -17.17
N HIS A 234 3.91 17.69 -17.76
CA HIS A 234 4.82 18.79 -18.06
C HIS A 234 5.10 18.85 -19.56
N GLN A 235 5.70 19.93 -20.05
CA GLN A 235 6.00 20.12 -21.47
C GLN A 235 6.82 18.98 -22.09
N ASN A 236 7.67 18.35 -21.29
CA ASN A 236 8.60 17.29 -21.74
C ASN A 236 8.18 15.88 -21.27
N GLY A 237 6.93 15.67 -20.85
CA GLY A 237 6.45 14.37 -20.40
C GLY A 237 5.73 14.42 -19.05
N VAL A 238 5.66 13.28 -18.37
CA VAL A 238 5.04 13.15 -17.06
C VAL A 238 6.08 13.21 -15.94
N VAL A 239 5.81 13.99 -14.94
CA VAL A 239 6.73 14.23 -13.81
C VAL A 239 6.07 13.83 -12.49
N ALA A 240 6.80 13.07 -11.67
CA ALA A 240 6.43 12.83 -10.28
C ALA A 240 6.68 14.09 -9.43
N ILE A 241 5.76 14.43 -8.58
CA ILE A 241 5.85 15.54 -7.63
C ILE A 241 5.67 15.05 -6.19
#